data_373be46b7d74751c84dfecd95694d0a9
#
_entry.id   373be46b7d74751c84dfecd95694d0a9
#
_cell.length_a   1.000
_cell.length_b   1.000
_cell.length_c   1.000
_cell.angle_alpha   90.00
_cell.angle_beta   90.00
_cell.angle_gamma   90.00
#
_symmetry.space_group_name_H-M   'P 1'
#
loop_
_entity.id
_entity.type
_entity.pdbx_description
1 polymer ?
#
loop_
_entity_poly.entity_id
_entity_poly.type
_entity_poly.pdbx_seq_one_letter_code
_entity_poly.pdbx_strand_id
1 'polypeptide(L)'
;MRIDRPAEDDTPRVSPERRAADTTQAATGHETPDRVARAAEYRASVAAAYREYGAAREWDEAVPAMQEAWKKHEKKWPLPERTGPTVHPETPGAWRGDGGRYLAPDANAEVTRGCARIREVGETVITPAMHRIEAEDPDRHLAGLDHRLKGEDRLKEKVAERLRLRPELSPSQVLTAVPDAVRFTFVYPEERYADGVRADLTRLRAEGFELADPVKNSWTDEQYKGINSRWRESETGQVFELQFHTRASFEAKQLTHPAYERIRNPETSDDERAELEAFQRQACEKISVPPGAAAIEDYPRKEHDG
;
A
#
# COMPACT_ATOMS: atom_id res chain seq x y z
N MET A 1 3.46 -25.73 0.15
CA MET A 1 3.07 -24.79 -0.90
C MET A 1 3.30 -23.41 -0.33
N ARG A 2 4.32 -22.66 -0.77
CA ARG A 2 4.56 -21.31 -0.25
C ARG A 2 3.43 -20.42 -0.75
N ILE A 3 2.66 -19.88 0.17
CA ILE A 3 1.68 -18.85 -0.11
C ILE A 3 2.51 -17.59 -0.41
N ASP A 4 2.57 -17.20 -1.70
CA ASP A 4 3.11 -15.89 -2.06
C ASP A 4 2.24 -14.83 -1.40
N ARG A 5 2.80 -14.19 -0.39
CA ARG A 5 2.14 -13.07 0.29
C ARG A 5 1.94 -11.92 -0.71
N PRO A 6 0.87 -11.12 -0.54
CA PRO A 6 0.65 -9.95 -1.37
C PRO A 6 1.91 -9.10 -1.45
N ALA A 7 2.12 -8.50 -2.60
CA ALA A 7 3.19 -7.52 -2.80
C ALA A 7 3.18 -6.51 -1.67
N GLU A 8 4.35 -6.08 -1.27
CA GLU A 8 4.56 -5.14 -0.18
C GLU A 8 3.57 -3.99 -0.26
N ASP A 9 2.56 -4.03 0.60
CA ASP A 9 1.60 -2.95 0.75
C ASP A 9 2.18 -1.92 1.71
N ASP A 10 2.43 -0.75 1.21
CA ASP A 10 2.99 0.37 1.94
C ASP A 10 1.95 1.48 2.07
N THR A 11 0.75 1.10 2.54
CA THR A 11 -0.11 2.15 3.07
C THR A 11 0.65 2.89 4.15
N PRO A 12 0.67 4.21 4.15
CA PRO A 12 1.38 4.96 5.17
C PRO A 12 0.84 4.55 6.54
N ARG A 13 1.74 4.18 7.40
CA ARG A 13 1.40 4.06 8.81
C ARG A 13 0.71 5.33 9.24
N VAL A 14 -0.47 5.18 9.81
CA VAL A 14 -1.00 6.15 10.73
C VAL A 14 -0.22 6.00 12.04
N SER A 15 1.09 6.10 11.92
CA SER A 15 1.98 6.22 13.06
C SER A 15 2.73 7.53 12.96
N PRO A 16 2.81 8.25 14.06
CA PRO A 16 3.27 9.64 14.12
C PRO A 16 4.73 9.92 13.77
N GLU A 17 5.52 9.00 13.32
CA GLU A 17 6.94 9.05 13.61
C GLU A 17 7.92 9.31 12.48
N ARG A 18 7.55 9.86 11.32
CA ARG A 18 8.58 10.26 10.38
C ARG A 18 8.39 11.64 9.78
N ARG A 19 8.89 12.63 10.49
CA ARG A 19 9.67 13.69 9.85
C ARG A 19 11.10 13.54 10.34
N ALA A 20 11.96 13.10 9.44
CA ALA A 20 13.37 13.26 9.61
C ALA A 20 13.74 14.73 9.51
N ALA A 21 14.45 15.15 10.49
CA ALA A 21 15.48 16.15 10.52
C ALA A 21 15.19 17.49 9.84
N ASP A 22 14.72 18.42 10.65
CA ASP A 22 15.48 19.65 10.75
C ASP A 22 15.52 20.11 12.21
N THR A 23 16.76 20.29 12.68
CA THR A 23 17.18 21.03 13.86
C THR A 23 16.61 20.72 15.24
N THR A 24 17.48 20.09 16.04
CA THR A 24 17.73 20.43 17.47
C THR A 24 16.57 21.06 18.24
N GLN A 25 15.69 20.22 18.79
CA GLN A 25 15.08 20.45 20.09
C GLN A 25 14.44 19.15 20.58
N ALA A 26 14.62 18.83 21.83
CA ALA A 26 14.08 17.66 22.51
C ALA A 26 12.58 17.48 22.16
N ALA A 27 12.25 16.47 21.37
CA ALA A 27 10.88 16.15 21.01
C ALA A 27 10.24 15.36 22.15
N THR A 28 9.55 16.05 23.01
CA THR A 28 8.38 15.48 23.70
C THR A 28 7.39 15.09 22.60
N GLY A 29 7.02 13.79 22.56
CA GLY A 29 6.20 13.20 21.50
C GLY A 29 4.77 13.75 21.43
N HIS A 30 4.62 14.98 20.96
CA HIS A 30 3.33 15.56 20.62
C HIS A 30 3.11 15.45 19.11
N GLU A 31 2.04 14.76 18.72
CA GLU A 31 1.52 14.80 17.37
C GLU A 31 1.31 16.26 16.96
N THR A 32 1.88 16.66 15.84
CA THR A 32 1.61 18.03 15.35
C THR A 32 0.15 18.18 14.96
N PRO A 33 -0.51 19.32 15.27
CA PRO A 33 -1.91 19.56 14.92
C PRO A 33 -2.24 19.28 13.46
N ASP A 34 -1.31 19.56 12.57
CA ASP A 34 -1.42 19.36 11.11
C ASP A 34 -1.54 17.87 10.72
N ARG A 35 -0.96 17.01 11.50
CA ARG A 35 -0.93 15.57 11.26
C ARG A 35 -2.18 14.88 11.79
N VAL A 36 -2.67 15.30 12.94
CA VAL A 36 -3.95 14.87 13.50
C VAL A 36 -5.08 15.33 12.58
N ALA A 37 -4.99 16.55 12.05
CA ALA A 37 -5.95 17.09 11.08
C ALA A 37 -5.96 16.26 9.78
N ARG A 38 -4.82 15.96 9.17
CA ARG A 38 -4.73 15.13 7.94
C ARG A 38 -5.22 13.70 8.15
N ALA A 39 -4.92 13.10 9.31
CA ALA A 39 -5.46 11.78 9.64
C ALA A 39 -6.96 11.80 9.89
N ALA A 40 -7.50 12.91 10.41
CA ALA A 40 -8.94 13.11 10.59
C ALA A 40 -9.64 13.39 9.26
N GLU A 41 -9.07 14.21 8.39
CA GLU A 41 -9.55 14.45 7.03
C GLU A 41 -9.52 13.17 6.18
N TYR A 42 -8.47 12.38 6.25
CA TYR A 42 -8.42 11.07 5.61
C TYR A 42 -9.53 10.15 6.11
N ARG A 43 -9.70 10.02 7.43
CA ARG A 43 -10.79 9.21 8.01
C ARG A 43 -12.17 9.75 7.63
N ALA A 44 -12.32 11.05 7.55
CA ALA A 44 -13.59 11.68 7.14
C ALA A 44 -13.88 11.49 5.65
N SER A 45 -12.87 11.57 4.77
CA SER A 45 -13.02 11.32 3.34
C SER A 45 -13.35 9.86 3.05
N VAL A 46 -12.67 8.94 3.75
CA VAL A 46 -12.96 7.51 3.73
C VAL A 46 -14.38 7.27 4.22
N ALA A 47 -14.79 7.84 5.35
CA ALA A 47 -16.15 7.68 5.90
C ALA A 47 -17.24 8.37 5.06
N ALA A 48 -16.92 9.44 4.33
CA ALA A 48 -17.86 10.11 3.44
C ALA A 48 -18.09 9.30 2.15
N ALA A 49 -17.02 8.80 1.55
CA ALA A 49 -17.11 7.91 0.39
C ALA A 49 -17.97 6.66 0.67
N TYR A 50 -17.99 6.18 1.92
CA TYR A 50 -18.69 4.96 2.30
C TYR A 50 -20.15 5.12 2.73
N ARG A 51 -20.60 6.32 3.06
CA ARG A 51 -22.01 6.53 3.41
C ARG A 51 -22.97 6.36 2.25
N GLU A 52 -22.46 6.42 1.03
CA GLU A 52 -23.24 6.25 -0.21
C GLU A 52 -23.45 4.77 -0.60
N TYR A 53 -22.64 3.82 -0.10
CA TYR A 53 -22.58 2.47 -0.64
C TYR A 53 -23.16 1.36 0.25
N GLY A 54 -24.05 1.64 1.14
CA GLY A 54 -24.65 0.60 1.97
C GLY A 54 -23.63 -0.12 2.90
N ALA A 55 -23.99 -0.43 4.10
CA ALA A 55 -23.12 -1.03 5.08
C ALA A 55 -22.97 -2.53 4.83
N ALA A 56 -21.75 -3.02 4.79
CA ALA A 56 -21.47 -4.40 5.06
C ALA A 56 -21.71 -4.62 6.56
N ARG A 57 -22.94 -5.00 6.90
CA ARG A 57 -23.45 -4.99 8.28
C ARG A 57 -22.57 -5.78 9.25
N GLU A 58 -22.12 -6.97 8.84
CA GLU A 58 -21.28 -7.81 9.70
C GLU A 58 -19.92 -7.17 10.00
N TRP A 59 -19.36 -6.46 9.04
CA TRP A 59 -18.13 -5.73 9.21
C TRP A 59 -18.31 -4.54 10.15
N ASP A 60 -19.33 -3.70 9.93
CA ASP A 60 -19.62 -2.53 10.76
C ASP A 60 -19.85 -2.91 12.23
N GLU A 61 -20.51 -4.05 12.49
CA GLU A 61 -20.71 -4.59 13.84
C GLU A 61 -19.41 -5.10 14.45
N ALA A 62 -18.46 -5.59 13.66
CA ALA A 62 -17.18 -6.13 14.13
C ALA A 62 -16.10 -5.07 14.40
N VAL A 63 -16.12 -3.93 13.69
CA VAL A 63 -15.06 -2.90 13.76
C VAL A 63 -14.73 -2.45 15.18
N PRO A 64 -15.69 -2.12 16.09
CA PRO A 64 -15.35 -1.69 17.43
C PRO A 64 -14.58 -2.74 18.24
N ALA A 65 -14.98 -4.02 18.12
CA ALA A 65 -14.31 -5.14 18.80
C ALA A 65 -12.88 -5.35 18.24
N MET A 66 -12.70 -5.22 16.93
CA MET A 66 -11.40 -5.31 16.28
C MET A 66 -10.46 -4.19 16.70
N GLN A 67 -10.96 -2.96 16.79
CA GLN A 67 -10.18 -1.81 17.27
C GLN A 67 -9.75 -1.99 18.73
N GLU A 68 -10.62 -2.52 19.57
CA GLU A 68 -10.28 -2.81 20.97
C GLU A 68 -9.28 -3.97 21.09
N ALA A 69 -9.40 -4.99 20.25
CA ALA A 69 -8.42 -6.07 20.17
C ALA A 69 -7.04 -5.55 19.78
N TRP A 70 -6.97 -4.63 18.82
CA TRP A 70 -5.72 -3.99 18.41
C TRP A 70 -5.08 -3.18 19.56
N LYS A 71 -5.84 -2.38 20.29
CA LYS A 71 -5.34 -1.64 21.46
C LYS A 71 -4.78 -2.56 22.54
N LYS A 72 -5.42 -3.72 22.79
CA LYS A 72 -4.91 -4.73 23.72
C LYS A 72 -3.59 -5.34 23.24
N HIS A 73 -3.50 -5.60 21.92
CA HIS A 73 -2.28 -6.10 21.32
C HIS A 73 -1.11 -5.09 21.46
N GLU A 74 -1.33 -3.82 21.12
CA GLU A 74 -0.29 -2.77 21.27
C GLU A 74 0.21 -2.63 22.73
N LYS A 75 -0.70 -2.81 23.70
CA LYS A 75 -0.33 -2.79 25.12
C LYS A 75 0.48 -4.00 25.53
N LYS A 76 0.16 -5.19 25.00
CA LYS A 76 0.87 -6.44 25.28
C LYS A 76 2.24 -6.49 24.61
N TRP A 77 2.33 -5.99 23.41
CA TRP A 77 3.50 -5.99 22.55
C TRP A 77 3.89 -4.57 22.13
N PRO A 78 4.44 -3.76 23.04
CA PRO A 78 4.83 -2.40 22.70
C PRO A 78 5.89 -2.40 21.60
N LEU A 79 5.80 -1.45 20.68
CA LEU A 79 6.85 -1.25 19.70
C LEU A 79 8.16 -0.93 20.42
N PRO A 80 9.28 -1.58 20.06
CA PRO A 80 10.58 -1.20 20.60
C PRO A 80 10.82 0.28 20.30
N GLU A 81 11.39 0.98 21.28
CA GLU A 81 11.84 2.36 21.06
C GLU A 81 12.76 2.37 19.85
N ARG A 82 12.40 3.14 18.84
CA ARG A 82 13.26 3.28 17.67
C ARG A 82 14.51 4.04 18.09
N THR A 83 15.61 3.32 18.18
CA THR A 83 16.91 3.98 18.26
C THR A 83 17.07 4.78 16.97
N GLY A 84 17.22 6.10 17.11
CA GLY A 84 17.46 6.96 15.96
C GLY A 84 18.61 6.48 15.09
N PRO A 85 18.77 7.01 13.87
CA PRO A 85 19.80 6.56 12.96
C PRO A 85 21.16 6.58 13.68
N THR A 86 21.86 5.45 13.64
CA THR A 86 23.22 5.35 14.18
C THR A 86 24.05 6.42 13.49
N VAL A 87 24.50 7.42 14.24
CA VAL A 87 25.32 8.52 13.71
C VAL A 87 26.68 7.94 13.38
N HIS A 88 26.87 7.52 12.15
CA HIS A 88 28.20 7.27 11.59
C HIS A 88 28.76 8.59 11.03
N PRO A 89 30.11 8.74 10.96
CA PRO A 89 30.69 9.92 10.36
C PRO A 89 30.06 10.20 9.00
N GLU A 90 29.55 11.42 8.86
CA GLU A 90 28.76 11.81 7.71
C GLU A 90 29.58 11.73 6.43
N THR A 91 29.17 10.87 5.52
CA THR A 91 29.62 10.94 4.15
C THR A 91 28.71 11.93 3.43
N PRO A 92 29.18 13.11 3.03
CA PRO A 92 28.34 14.09 2.35
C PRO A 92 27.61 13.48 1.14
N GLY A 93 26.29 13.71 1.05
CA GLY A 93 25.48 13.18 -0.03
C GLY A 93 24.99 11.74 0.12
N ALA A 94 25.43 10.99 1.12
CA ALA A 94 24.90 9.67 1.41
C ALA A 94 23.53 9.76 2.10
N TRP A 95 22.70 8.73 1.92
CA TRP A 95 21.45 8.56 2.64
C TRP A 95 21.55 7.39 3.62
N ARG A 96 20.92 7.53 4.78
CA ARG A 96 20.85 6.50 5.82
C ARG A 96 19.41 6.35 6.30
N GLY A 97 18.99 5.12 6.40
CA GLY A 97 17.69 4.72 6.96
C GLY A 97 17.85 3.84 8.19
N ASP A 98 16.73 3.47 8.78
CA ASP A 98 16.69 2.58 9.94
C ASP A 98 17.26 1.20 9.61
N GLY A 99 17.72 0.47 10.65
CA GLY A 99 18.25 -0.89 10.48
C GLY A 99 19.53 -0.96 9.64
N GLY A 100 20.34 0.12 9.63
CA GLY A 100 21.61 0.16 8.90
C GLY A 100 21.48 0.28 7.38
N ARG A 101 20.29 0.60 6.87
CA ARG A 101 20.10 0.85 5.43
C ARG A 101 20.92 2.05 5.00
N TYR A 102 21.58 1.92 3.84
CA TYR A 102 22.53 2.91 3.36
C TYR A 102 22.51 3.01 1.85
N LEU A 103 22.57 4.23 1.33
CA LEU A 103 22.87 4.53 -0.07
C LEU A 103 24.09 5.44 -0.12
N ALA A 104 25.11 5.02 -0.89
CA ALA A 104 26.25 5.87 -1.18
C ALA A 104 25.84 7.13 -1.94
N PRO A 105 26.63 8.22 -1.92
CA PRO A 105 26.25 9.50 -2.50
C PRO A 105 25.71 9.42 -3.94
N ASP A 106 26.38 8.66 -4.80
CA ASP A 106 25.97 8.51 -6.20
C ASP A 106 24.64 7.74 -6.32
N ALA A 107 24.49 6.65 -5.57
CA ALA A 107 23.27 5.86 -5.53
C ALA A 107 22.10 6.69 -4.95
N ASN A 108 22.35 7.46 -3.87
CA ASN A 108 21.34 8.35 -3.31
C ASN A 108 20.89 9.42 -4.32
N ALA A 109 21.83 10.04 -5.02
CA ALA A 109 21.53 11.04 -6.05
C ALA A 109 20.74 10.42 -7.22
N GLU A 110 21.08 9.20 -7.62
CA GLU A 110 20.35 8.46 -8.67
C GLU A 110 18.91 8.15 -8.24
N VAL A 111 18.72 7.63 -7.02
CA VAL A 111 17.40 7.33 -6.45
C VAL A 111 16.57 8.62 -6.31
N THR A 112 17.15 9.71 -5.81
CA THR A 112 16.43 11.01 -5.69
C THR A 112 15.92 11.49 -7.04
N ARG A 113 16.73 11.44 -8.10
CA ARG A 113 16.29 11.80 -9.47
C ARG A 113 15.20 10.84 -9.97
N GLY A 114 15.32 9.54 -9.67
CA GLY A 114 14.31 8.55 -10.02
C GLY A 114 12.98 8.80 -9.30
N CYS A 115 12.99 9.11 -8.01
CA CYS A 115 11.79 9.47 -7.25
C CYS A 115 11.08 10.70 -7.83
N ALA A 116 11.84 11.71 -8.26
CA ALA A 116 11.27 12.88 -8.91
C ALA A 116 10.54 12.51 -10.22
N ARG A 117 11.15 11.64 -11.07
CA ARG A 117 10.50 11.14 -12.30
C ARG A 117 9.24 10.33 -12.02
N ILE A 118 9.30 9.41 -11.02
CA ILE A 118 8.12 8.62 -10.61
C ILE A 118 6.98 9.53 -10.19
N ARG A 119 7.28 10.56 -9.40
CA ARG A 119 6.29 11.55 -8.98
C ARG A 119 5.71 12.32 -10.17
N GLU A 120 6.55 12.77 -11.08
CA GLU A 120 6.11 13.47 -12.29
C GLU A 120 5.16 12.61 -13.13
N VAL A 121 5.53 11.38 -13.48
CA VAL A 121 4.67 10.45 -14.22
C VAL A 121 3.38 10.12 -13.43
N GLY A 122 3.51 9.89 -12.14
CA GLY A 122 2.36 9.65 -11.26
C GLY A 122 1.35 10.79 -11.29
N GLU A 123 1.80 12.04 -11.21
CA GLU A 123 0.93 13.22 -11.17
C GLU A 123 0.41 13.62 -12.55
N THR A 124 1.23 13.53 -13.60
CA THR A 124 0.88 14.09 -14.90
C THR A 124 0.23 13.09 -15.86
N VAL A 125 0.46 11.79 -15.66
CA VAL A 125 -0.04 10.74 -16.55
C VAL A 125 -1.01 9.82 -15.81
N ILE A 126 -0.56 9.16 -14.74
CA ILE A 126 -1.34 8.08 -14.11
C ILE A 126 -2.53 8.65 -13.32
N THR A 127 -2.34 9.68 -12.49
CA THR A 127 -3.44 10.26 -11.70
C THR A 127 -4.57 10.80 -12.58
N PRO A 128 -4.33 11.56 -13.65
CA PRO A 128 -5.39 12.00 -14.55
C PRO A 128 -6.14 10.85 -15.23
N ALA A 129 -5.44 9.77 -15.60
CA ALA A 129 -6.07 8.60 -16.19
C ALA A 129 -6.99 7.88 -15.16
N MET A 130 -6.54 7.72 -13.91
CA MET A 130 -7.37 7.15 -12.85
C MET A 130 -8.65 7.96 -12.61
N HIS A 131 -8.56 9.30 -12.62
CA HIS A 131 -9.75 10.14 -12.51
C HIS A 131 -10.69 10.05 -13.73
N ARG A 132 -10.17 9.89 -14.95
CA ARG A 132 -11.02 9.63 -16.13
C ARG A 132 -11.76 8.32 -15.99
N ILE A 133 -11.05 7.26 -15.59
CA ILE A 133 -11.68 5.96 -15.35
C ILE A 133 -12.75 6.09 -14.25
N GLU A 134 -12.44 6.76 -13.14
CA GLU A 134 -13.40 6.99 -12.04
C GLU A 134 -14.68 7.66 -12.54
N ALA A 135 -14.54 8.68 -13.38
CA ALA A 135 -15.69 9.47 -13.87
C ALA A 135 -16.64 8.70 -14.80
N GLU A 136 -16.22 7.56 -15.35
CA GLU A 136 -17.06 6.76 -16.25
C GLU A 136 -18.11 5.90 -15.52
N ASP A 137 -18.00 5.73 -14.21
CA ASP A 137 -18.91 4.89 -13.44
C ASP A 137 -19.11 5.49 -12.05
N PRO A 138 -20.33 5.97 -11.71
CA PRO A 138 -20.60 6.59 -10.43
C PRO A 138 -20.60 5.60 -9.25
N ASP A 139 -20.62 4.30 -9.54
CA ASP A 139 -20.67 3.25 -8.52
C ASP A 139 -19.30 2.91 -7.93
N ARG A 140 -18.22 3.59 -8.33
CA ARG A 140 -16.89 3.39 -7.77
C ARG A 140 -16.20 4.68 -7.43
N HIS A 141 -15.26 4.59 -6.51
CA HIS A 141 -14.45 5.73 -6.08
C HIS A 141 -12.99 5.36 -5.91
N LEU A 142 -12.13 6.33 -6.18
CA LEU A 142 -10.73 6.30 -5.76
C LEU A 142 -10.63 6.57 -4.25
N ALA A 143 -9.98 5.67 -3.53
CA ALA A 143 -9.74 5.79 -2.10
C ALA A 143 -8.26 6.02 -1.81
N GLY A 144 -7.96 6.83 -0.77
CA GLY A 144 -6.61 7.02 -0.26
C GLY A 144 -5.68 7.79 -1.19
N LEU A 145 -6.20 8.73 -1.99
CA LEU A 145 -5.43 9.51 -2.95
C LEU A 145 -4.25 10.28 -2.35
N ASP A 146 -4.33 10.71 -1.09
CA ASP A 146 -3.23 11.41 -0.42
C ASP A 146 -1.98 10.53 -0.23
N HIS A 147 -2.16 9.22 -0.39
CA HIS A 147 -1.13 8.22 -0.22
C HIS A 147 -0.76 7.48 -1.50
N ARG A 148 -1.22 8.00 -2.66
CA ARG A 148 -0.99 7.36 -3.96
C ARG A 148 0.47 7.34 -4.39
N LEU A 149 1.27 8.28 -3.88
CA LEU A 149 2.70 8.36 -4.16
C LEU A 149 3.50 8.04 -2.90
N LYS A 150 4.34 7.05 -2.98
CA LYS A 150 5.24 6.68 -1.89
C LYS A 150 6.26 7.78 -1.63
N GLY A 151 6.48 8.12 -0.35
CA GLY A 151 7.49 9.09 0.04
C GLY A 151 8.91 8.67 -0.37
N GLU A 152 9.75 9.66 -0.68
CA GLU A 152 11.13 9.44 -1.14
C GLU A 152 11.96 8.59 -0.18
N ASP A 153 11.88 8.84 1.15
CA ASP A 153 12.62 8.05 2.13
C ASP A 153 12.21 6.58 2.14
N ARG A 154 10.90 6.30 1.97
CA ARG A 154 10.41 4.92 1.89
C ARG A 154 10.87 4.23 0.60
N LEU A 155 10.99 4.96 -0.50
CA LEU A 155 11.57 4.42 -1.72
C LEU A 155 13.05 4.15 -1.55
N LYS A 156 13.80 5.05 -0.91
CA LYS A 156 15.21 4.87 -0.57
C LYS A 156 15.43 3.66 0.35
N GLU A 157 14.58 3.46 1.35
CA GLU A 157 14.60 2.27 2.21
C GLU A 157 14.47 0.97 1.38
N LYS A 158 13.48 0.92 0.46
CA LYS A 158 13.28 -0.26 -0.41
C LYS A 158 14.45 -0.49 -1.35
N VAL A 159 14.99 0.58 -1.93
CA VAL A 159 16.15 0.47 -2.82
C VAL A 159 17.37 -0.03 -2.04
N ALA A 160 17.68 0.57 -0.88
CA ALA A 160 18.81 0.17 -0.06
C ALA A 160 18.71 -1.31 0.37
N GLU A 161 17.53 -1.75 0.80
CA GLU A 161 17.29 -3.15 1.19
C GLU A 161 17.46 -4.10 -0.01
N ARG A 162 16.93 -3.73 -1.16
CA ARG A 162 17.03 -4.58 -2.36
C ARG A 162 18.48 -4.67 -2.89
N LEU A 163 19.21 -3.55 -2.88
CA LEU A 163 20.63 -3.54 -3.27
C LEU A 163 21.49 -4.36 -2.31
N ARG A 164 21.14 -4.39 -1.02
CA ARG A 164 21.82 -5.26 -0.05
C ARG A 164 21.67 -6.75 -0.40
N LEU A 165 20.47 -7.14 -0.88
CA LEU A 165 20.17 -8.53 -1.27
C LEU A 165 20.59 -8.86 -2.71
N ARG A 166 20.66 -7.88 -3.58
CA ARG A 166 20.94 -8.00 -5.02
C ARG A 166 21.91 -6.89 -5.45
N PRO A 167 23.19 -6.98 -5.05
CA PRO A 167 24.17 -5.93 -5.30
C PRO A 167 24.56 -5.76 -6.78
N GLU A 168 24.19 -6.71 -7.63
CA GLU A 168 24.37 -6.65 -9.08
C GLU A 168 23.40 -5.71 -9.79
N LEU A 169 22.32 -5.27 -9.13
CA LEU A 169 21.35 -4.36 -9.70
C LEU A 169 21.80 -2.90 -9.53
N SER A 170 21.44 -2.04 -10.48
CA SER A 170 21.58 -0.59 -10.29
C SER A 170 20.43 -0.02 -9.45
N PRO A 171 20.64 1.12 -8.77
CA PRO A 171 19.57 1.81 -8.04
C PRO A 171 18.34 2.10 -8.91
N SER A 172 18.52 2.51 -10.16
CA SER A 172 17.42 2.76 -11.11
C SER A 172 16.64 1.49 -11.44
N GLN A 173 17.32 0.35 -11.67
CA GLN A 173 16.65 -0.92 -11.94
C GLN A 173 15.77 -1.34 -10.76
N VAL A 174 16.29 -1.21 -9.54
CA VAL A 174 15.52 -1.52 -8.33
C VAL A 174 14.33 -0.59 -8.19
N LEU A 175 14.53 0.72 -8.35
CA LEU A 175 13.49 1.73 -8.18
C LEU A 175 12.35 1.56 -9.17
N THR A 176 12.66 1.31 -10.45
CA THR A 176 11.64 1.08 -11.50
C THR A 176 10.82 -0.19 -11.23
N ALA A 177 11.39 -1.17 -10.53
CA ALA A 177 10.73 -2.41 -10.17
C ALA A 177 9.87 -2.31 -8.89
N VAL A 178 9.79 -1.14 -8.23
CA VAL A 178 8.92 -0.94 -7.05
C VAL A 178 7.49 -0.61 -7.52
N PRO A 179 6.56 -1.58 -7.52
CA PRO A 179 5.24 -1.37 -8.13
C PRO A 179 4.37 -0.42 -7.33
N ASP A 180 4.52 -0.39 -6.03
CA ASP A 180 3.77 0.45 -5.10
C ASP A 180 4.41 1.83 -4.86
N ALA A 181 5.37 2.22 -5.73
CA ALA A 181 5.86 3.60 -5.78
C ALA A 181 4.74 4.58 -6.17
N VAL A 182 3.84 4.12 -7.05
CA VAL A 182 2.56 4.77 -7.40
C VAL A 182 1.48 3.74 -7.20
N ARG A 183 0.47 4.03 -6.35
CA ARG A 183 -0.59 3.09 -6.02
C ARG A 183 -1.94 3.77 -5.92
N PHE A 184 -2.94 3.17 -6.54
CA PHE A 184 -4.33 3.58 -6.44
C PHE A 184 -5.20 2.45 -5.90
N THR A 185 -6.34 2.82 -5.36
CA THR A 185 -7.35 1.87 -4.90
C THR A 185 -8.71 2.32 -5.39
N PHE A 186 -9.41 1.45 -6.13
CA PHE A 186 -10.83 1.60 -6.41
C PHE A 186 -11.66 0.85 -5.39
N VAL A 187 -12.73 1.47 -4.93
CA VAL A 187 -13.71 0.89 -4.02
C VAL A 187 -15.07 0.84 -4.70
N TYR A 188 -15.74 -0.30 -4.59
CA TYR A 188 -17.02 -0.61 -5.22
C TYR A 188 -18.06 -1.05 -4.19
N PRO A 189 -19.37 -0.87 -4.46
CA PRO A 189 -20.42 -1.63 -3.82
C PRO A 189 -20.24 -3.13 -4.06
N GLU A 190 -20.63 -3.97 -3.11
CA GLU A 190 -20.44 -5.43 -3.22
C GLU A 190 -21.12 -6.02 -4.45
N GLU A 191 -22.34 -5.58 -4.76
CA GLU A 191 -23.16 -6.03 -5.90
C GLU A 191 -22.59 -5.61 -7.25
N ARG A 192 -21.77 -4.56 -7.29
CA ARG A 192 -21.15 -4.03 -8.52
C ARG A 192 -19.70 -4.44 -8.69
N TYR A 193 -19.11 -5.06 -7.65
CA TYR A 193 -17.68 -5.29 -7.57
C TYR A 193 -17.11 -6.07 -8.76
N ALA A 194 -17.65 -7.26 -9.05
CA ALA A 194 -17.05 -8.13 -10.06
C ALA A 194 -17.14 -7.54 -11.47
N ASP A 195 -18.29 -6.94 -11.82
CA ASP A 195 -18.51 -6.33 -13.13
C ASP A 195 -17.71 -5.03 -13.27
N GLY A 196 -17.64 -4.22 -12.20
CA GLY A 196 -16.85 -3.01 -12.17
C GLY A 196 -15.37 -3.30 -12.38
N VAL A 197 -14.80 -4.28 -11.65
CA VAL A 197 -13.41 -4.69 -11.82
C VAL A 197 -13.11 -5.14 -13.23
N ARG A 198 -13.93 -6.01 -13.83
CA ARG A 198 -13.75 -6.48 -15.23
C ARG A 198 -13.78 -5.32 -16.23
N ALA A 199 -14.71 -4.39 -16.05
CA ALA A 199 -14.81 -3.21 -16.89
C ALA A 199 -13.55 -2.32 -16.75
N ASP A 200 -13.04 -2.13 -15.54
CA ASP A 200 -11.87 -1.29 -15.30
C ASP A 200 -10.57 -1.93 -15.79
N LEU A 201 -10.43 -3.24 -15.73
CA LEU A 201 -9.31 -3.93 -16.38
C LEU A 201 -9.29 -3.67 -17.91
N THR A 202 -10.45 -3.48 -18.52
CA THR A 202 -10.57 -3.10 -19.94
C THR A 202 -10.26 -1.62 -20.17
N ARG A 203 -10.78 -0.74 -19.30
CA ARG A 203 -10.55 0.71 -19.40
C ARG A 203 -9.06 1.06 -19.22
N LEU A 204 -8.37 0.40 -18.32
CA LEU A 204 -6.93 0.59 -18.12
C LEU A 204 -6.13 0.33 -19.40
N ARG A 205 -6.52 -0.70 -20.18
CA ARG A 205 -5.89 -0.95 -21.48
C ARG A 205 -6.24 0.13 -22.51
N ALA A 206 -7.47 0.62 -22.48
CA ALA A 206 -7.89 1.72 -23.37
C ALA A 206 -7.14 3.04 -23.04
N GLU A 207 -6.76 3.25 -21.79
CA GLU A 207 -5.88 4.37 -21.35
C GLU A 207 -4.39 4.15 -21.74
N GLY A 208 -4.04 3.03 -22.38
CA GLY A 208 -2.68 2.75 -22.83
C GLY A 208 -1.80 2.06 -21.79
N PHE A 209 -2.40 1.53 -20.70
CA PHE A 209 -1.63 0.76 -19.73
C PHE A 209 -1.58 -0.72 -20.09
N GLU A 210 -0.44 -1.34 -19.84
CA GLU A 210 -0.22 -2.78 -20.02
C GLU A 210 -0.20 -3.49 -18.67
N LEU A 211 -0.82 -4.66 -18.58
CA LEU A 211 -0.74 -5.49 -17.39
C LEU A 211 0.70 -6.04 -17.24
N ALA A 212 1.39 -5.64 -16.17
CA ALA A 212 2.79 -6.01 -15.94
C ALA A 212 2.95 -7.43 -15.40
N ASP A 213 2.01 -7.88 -14.58
CA ASP A 213 1.97 -9.20 -13.96
C ASP A 213 0.53 -9.73 -13.96
N PRO A 214 0.33 -11.06 -13.79
CA PRO A 214 -0.98 -11.64 -13.55
C PRO A 214 -1.73 -10.95 -12.39
N VAL A 215 -3.02 -10.75 -12.56
CA VAL A 215 -3.88 -10.18 -11.51
C VAL A 215 -3.90 -11.12 -10.30
N LYS A 216 -3.63 -10.58 -9.13
CA LYS A 216 -3.69 -11.35 -7.88
C LYS A 216 -5.06 -11.21 -7.24
N ASN A 217 -5.86 -12.26 -7.34
CA ASN A 217 -7.16 -12.35 -6.69
C ASN A 217 -7.02 -13.03 -5.32
N SER A 218 -7.30 -12.30 -4.25
CA SER A 218 -7.19 -12.77 -2.85
C SER A 218 -8.55 -12.87 -2.15
N TRP A 219 -9.66 -12.95 -2.88
CA TRP A 219 -10.97 -13.07 -2.25
C TRP A 219 -11.18 -14.38 -1.49
N THR A 220 -10.41 -15.41 -1.80
CA THR A 220 -10.40 -16.69 -1.07
C THR A 220 -9.29 -16.81 -0.03
N ASP A 221 -8.45 -15.78 0.10
CA ASP A 221 -7.38 -15.73 1.10
C ASP A 221 -7.96 -15.51 2.51
N GLU A 222 -7.29 -16.03 3.54
CA GLU A 222 -7.74 -15.92 4.93
C GLU A 222 -7.30 -14.62 5.62
N GLN A 223 -6.28 -13.93 5.10
CA GLN A 223 -5.65 -12.78 5.75
C GLN A 223 -5.82 -11.48 4.97
N TYR A 224 -6.31 -11.55 3.74
CA TYR A 224 -6.53 -10.40 2.88
C TYR A 224 -7.68 -10.62 1.92
N LYS A 225 -8.52 -9.60 1.71
CA LYS A 225 -9.65 -9.62 0.78
C LYS A 225 -9.53 -8.47 -0.21
N GLY A 226 -9.47 -8.80 -1.49
CA GLY A 226 -9.36 -7.84 -2.57
C GLY A 226 -8.60 -8.37 -3.78
N ILE A 227 -8.44 -7.54 -4.77
CA ILE A 227 -7.65 -7.84 -5.97
C ILE A 227 -6.54 -6.80 -6.09
N ASN A 228 -5.32 -7.26 -6.35
CA ASN A 228 -4.17 -6.42 -6.66
C ASN A 228 -3.73 -6.67 -8.10
N SER A 229 -3.48 -5.61 -8.83
CA SER A 229 -2.96 -5.65 -10.20
C SER A 229 -1.79 -4.68 -10.36
N ARG A 230 -0.86 -5.02 -11.24
CA ARG A 230 0.29 -4.17 -11.57
C ARG A 230 0.23 -3.81 -13.03
N TRP A 231 0.37 -2.53 -13.29
CA TRP A 231 0.25 -1.95 -14.61
C TRP A 231 1.52 -1.21 -14.99
N ARG A 232 1.81 -1.18 -16.26
CA ARG A 232 2.92 -0.43 -16.84
C ARG A 232 2.38 0.68 -17.71
N GLU A 233 2.83 1.88 -17.48
CA GLU A 233 2.64 3.00 -18.39
C GLU A 233 3.57 2.80 -19.60
N SER A 234 3.02 2.85 -20.83
CA SER A 234 3.68 2.34 -22.04
C SER A 234 4.85 3.22 -22.53
N GLU A 235 4.80 4.55 -22.30
CA GLU A 235 5.83 5.47 -22.79
C GLU A 235 7.06 5.51 -21.89
N THR A 236 6.85 5.58 -20.58
CA THR A 236 7.93 5.73 -19.60
C THR A 236 8.38 4.40 -19.00
N GLY A 237 7.57 3.35 -19.17
CA GLY A 237 7.78 2.05 -18.51
C GLY A 237 7.48 2.05 -17.01
N GLN A 238 6.94 3.15 -16.45
CA GLN A 238 6.64 3.24 -15.02
C GLN A 238 5.59 2.20 -14.64
N VAL A 239 5.95 1.36 -13.67
CA VAL A 239 5.02 0.39 -13.07
C VAL A 239 4.27 1.03 -11.92
N PHE A 240 2.96 0.76 -11.83
CA PHE A 240 2.13 1.18 -10.71
C PHE A 240 1.21 0.05 -10.27
N GLU A 241 0.75 0.13 -9.03
CA GLU A 241 -0.19 -0.82 -8.44
C GLU A 241 -1.60 -0.24 -8.42
N LEU A 242 -2.57 -1.06 -8.80
CA LEU A 242 -3.98 -0.75 -8.64
C LEU A 242 -4.66 -1.87 -7.85
N GLN A 243 -5.34 -1.48 -6.79
CA GLN A 243 -6.06 -2.36 -5.89
C GLN A 243 -7.56 -2.16 -6.07
N PHE A 244 -8.32 -3.26 -5.98
CA PHE A 244 -9.77 -3.25 -6.08
C PHE A 244 -10.36 -3.84 -4.80
N HIS A 245 -11.21 -3.07 -4.14
CA HIS A 245 -11.79 -3.40 -2.85
C HIS A 245 -13.29 -3.12 -2.82
N THR A 246 -14.01 -3.79 -1.93
CA THR A 246 -15.25 -3.26 -1.37
C THR A 246 -14.93 -2.31 -0.20
N ARG A 247 -15.92 -1.57 0.30
CA ARG A 247 -15.75 -0.77 1.50
C ARG A 247 -15.19 -1.60 2.67
N ALA A 248 -15.87 -2.71 2.99
CA ALA A 248 -15.48 -3.55 4.11
C ALA A 248 -14.05 -4.09 3.96
N SER A 249 -13.68 -4.59 2.78
CA SER A 249 -12.34 -5.13 2.56
C SER A 249 -11.25 -4.05 2.60
N PHE A 250 -11.56 -2.83 2.15
CA PHE A 250 -10.63 -1.70 2.27
C PHE A 250 -10.43 -1.26 3.72
N GLU A 251 -11.50 -1.12 4.50
CA GLU A 251 -11.42 -0.79 5.92
C GLU A 251 -10.69 -1.85 6.72
N ALA A 252 -10.95 -3.13 6.45
CA ALA A 252 -10.25 -4.24 7.08
C ALA A 252 -8.75 -4.21 6.78
N LYS A 253 -8.39 -3.96 5.53
CA LYS A 253 -7.00 -3.76 5.13
C LYS A 253 -6.37 -2.62 5.93
N GLN A 254 -7.04 -1.48 6.07
CA GLN A 254 -6.51 -0.35 6.84
C GLN A 254 -6.34 -0.69 8.32
N LEU A 255 -7.32 -1.38 8.90
CA LEU A 255 -7.29 -1.80 10.31
C LEU A 255 -6.19 -2.82 10.59
N THR A 256 -5.97 -3.76 9.68
CA THR A 256 -5.00 -4.86 9.86
C THR A 256 -3.59 -4.52 9.35
N HIS A 257 -3.42 -3.39 8.67
CA HIS A 257 -2.12 -3.01 8.11
C HIS A 257 -0.98 -2.93 9.14
N PRO A 258 -1.16 -2.35 10.35
CA PRO A 258 -0.11 -2.36 11.36
C PRO A 258 0.30 -3.79 11.78
N ALA A 259 -0.67 -4.71 11.87
CA ALA A 259 -0.40 -6.13 12.13
C ALA A 259 0.44 -6.75 11.01
N TYR A 260 0.09 -6.50 9.76
CA TYR A 260 0.82 -6.97 8.60
C TYR A 260 2.28 -6.48 8.59
N GLU A 261 2.53 -5.19 8.87
CA GLU A 261 3.90 -4.68 8.95
C GLU A 261 4.70 -5.33 10.07
N ARG A 262 4.03 -5.56 11.21
CA ARG A 262 4.66 -6.19 12.37
C ARG A 262 5.02 -7.65 12.10
N ILE A 263 4.16 -8.42 11.47
CA ILE A 263 4.43 -9.81 11.03
C ILE A 263 5.70 -9.88 10.17
N ARG A 264 5.94 -8.87 9.36
CA ARG A 264 7.11 -8.83 8.46
C ARG A 264 8.41 -8.40 9.14
N ASN A 265 8.34 -7.84 10.33
CA ASN A 265 9.53 -7.48 11.07
C ASN A 265 10.25 -8.77 11.55
N PRO A 266 11.54 -8.98 11.21
CA PRO A 266 12.29 -10.15 11.66
C PRO A 266 12.39 -10.28 13.19
N GLU A 267 12.25 -9.16 13.90
CA GLU A 267 12.33 -9.11 15.38
C GLU A 267 11.01 -9.53 16.07
N THR A 268 9.92 -9.71 15.30
CA THR A 268 8.62 -10.14 15.84
C THR A 268 8.71 -11.61 16.26
N SER A 269 8.42 -11.90 17.54
CA SER A 269 8.41 -13.26 18.06
C SER A 269 7.35 -14.13 17.39
N ASP A 270 7.54 -15.45 17.43
CA ASP A 270 6.57 -16.40 16.85
C ASP A 270 5.21 -16.32 17.52
N ASP A 271 5.17 -16.12 18.85
CA ASP A 271 3.91 -15.96 19.61
C ASP A 271 3.15 -14.70 19.19
N GLU A 272 3.87 -13.58 19.07
CA GLU A 272 3.28 -12.33 18.61
C GLU A 272 2.80 -12.46 17.15
N ARG A 273 3.59 -13.09 16.30
CA ARG A 273 3.25 -13.35 14.90
C ARG A 273 1.96 -14.14 14.78
N ALA A 274 1.80 -15.21 15.57
CA ALA A 274 0.62 -16.04 15.57
C ALA A 274 -0.64 -15.25 16.00
N GLU A 275 -0.54 -14.37 17.00
CA GLU A 275 -1.62 -13.48 17.42
C GLU A 275 -2.01 -12.48 16.32
N LEU A 276 -1.03 -11.87 15.65
CA LEU A 276 -1.25 -10.94 14.55
C LEU A 276 -1.90 -11.59 13.34
N GLU A 277 -1.49 -12.80 12.99
CA GLU A 277 -2.10 -13.59 11.92
C GLU A 277 -3.55 -13.99 12.27
N ALA A 278 -3.81 -14.35 13.54
CA ALA A 278 -5.16 -14.61 14.02
C ALA A 278 -6.05 -13.36 13.93
N PHE A 279 -5.50 -12.19 14.28
CA PHE A 279 -6.20 -10.90 14.15
C PHE A 279 -6.57 -10.60 12.69
N GLN A 280 -5.66 -10.82 11.73
CA GLN A 280 -5.95 -10.63 10.31
C GLN A 280 -7.03 -11.60 9.82
N ARG A 281 -6.95 -12.89 10.19
CA ARG A 281 -7.98 -13.87 9.84
C ARG A 281 -9.35 -13.47 10.38
N GLN A 282 -9.43 -13.10 11.66
CA GLN A 282 -10.67 -12.66 12.28
C GLN A 282 -11.31 -11.47 11.56
N ALA A 283 -10.49 -10.50 11.13
CA ALA A 283 -10.98 -9.37 10.33
C ALA A 283 -11.55 -9.84 8.98
N CYS A 284 -10.82 -10.72 8.28
CA CYS A 284 -11.23 -11.24 6.98
C CYS A 284 -12.47 -12.14 7.00
N GLU A 285 -12.71 -12.87 8.11
CA GLU A 285 -13.91 -13.68 8.31
C GLU A 285 -15.20 -12.86 8.34
N LYS A 286 -15.11 -11.58 8.68
CA LYS A 286 -16.26 -10.65 8.73
C LYS A 286 -16.58 -9.98 7.40
N ILE A 287 -15.85 -10.33 6.35
CA ILE A 287 -15.99 -9.70 5.04
C ILE A 287 -16.65 -10.68 4.07
N SER A 288 -17.82 -10.30 3.59
CA SER A 288 -18.50 -11.04 2.52
C SER A 288 -17.67 -11.04 1.25
N VAL A 289 -17.65 -12.18 0.56
CA VAL A 289 -17.07 -12.27 -0.78
C VAL A 289 -18.12 -11.78 -1.78
N PRO A 290 -17.87 -10.70 -2.54
CA PRO A 290 -18.84 -10.20 -3.50
C PRO A 290 -19.19 -11.25 -4.56
N PRO A 291 -20.45 -11.29 -5.03
CA PRO A 291 -20.85 -12.23 -6.08
C PRO A 291 -19.92 -12.15 -7.30
N GLY A 292 -19.37 -13.28 -7.71
CA GLY A 292 -18.49 -13.39 -8.86
C GLY A 292 -17.05 -12.89 -8.65
N ALA A 293 -16.71 -12.33 -7.48
CA ALA A 293 -15.37 -11.80 -7.20
C ALA A 293 -14.29 -12.89 -7.22
N ALA A 294 -14.56 -14.05 -6.61
CA ALA A 294 -13.60 -15.16 -6.59
C ALA A 294 -13.30 -15.75 -7.98
N ALA A 295 -14.17 -15.53 -8.96
CA ALA A 295 -14.02 -16.00 -10.33
C ALA A 295 -13.36 -14.97 -11.26
N ILE A 296 -12.88 -13.85 -10.75
CA ILE A 296 -12.09 -12.90 -11.54
C ILE A 296 -10.69 -13.49 -11.69
N GLU A 297 -10.42 -13.99 -12.86
CA GLU A 297 -9.11 -14.51 -13.26
C GLU A 297 -8.30 -13.44 -14.00
N ASP A 298 -7.04 -13.76 -14.26
CA ASP A 298 -6.22 -13.01 -15.20
C ASP A 298 -7.00 -12.81 -16.49
N TYR A 299 -7.01 -11.58 -16.98
CA TYR A 299 -7.56 -11.27 -18.27
C TYR A 299 -6.92 -12.18 -19.34
N PRO A 300 -7.66 -12.62 -20.35
CA PRO A 300 -7.22 -13.69 -21.24
C PRO A 300 -5.78 -13.46 -21.69
N ARG A 301 -4.95 -14.49 -21.52
CA ARG A 301 -3.63 -14.55 -22.12
C ARG A 301 -3.82 -14.17 -23.59
N LYS A 302 -2.97 -13.29 -24.12
CA LYS A 302 -2.83 -13.19 -25.58
C LYS A 302 -2.64 -14.61 -26.06
N GLU A 303 -3.62 -15.16 -26.77
CA GLU A 303 -3.36 -16.34 -27.59
C GLU A 303 -2.20 -15.93 -28.47
N HIS A 304 -1.06 -16.54 -28.27
CA HIS A 304 0.00 -16.48 -29.27
C HIS A 304 -0.57 -17.17 -30.49
N ASP A 305 -1.07 -16.37 -31.43
CA ASP A 305 -1.22 -16.82 -32.80
C ASP A 305 0.11 -17.40 -33.24
N GLY A 306 0.11 -18.75 -33.41
CA GLY A 306 1.27 -19.54 -33.81
C GLY A 306 1.65 -19.32 -35.27
#